data_25aa6514244e1e0f17cd1d529a6433eb
#
_entry.id   25aa6514244e1e0f17cd1d529a6433eb
#
_cell.length_a   1.000
_cell.length_b   1.000
_cell.length_c   1.000
_cell.angle_alpha   90.00
_cell.angle_beta   90.00
_cell.angle_gamma   90.00
#
_symmetry.space_group_name_H-M   'P 1'
#
loop_
_entity.id
_entity.type
_entity.pdbx_description
1 polymer ?
#
loop_
_entity_poly.entity_id
_entity_poly.type
_entity_poly.pdbx_seq_one_letter_code
_entity_poly.pdbx_strand_id
1 'polypeptide(L)'
;MTGKERREQLLDISRALFAVRGYDGTSGEEIAAKAGVSKPVVYEHFGGKEGLYAVVVDREMERLLGMVTRALREGMHYRDKLEQAALALLEYIEEDTDGFRILVRDSHGTSGTGGFASLLSEIAQQVEHVLGQEFDRRGYDDKSAPMYAQMLVGMVALTGQWWLEARKPRREEVAAHVVNLAWNGLSRLEPKPHLDPKRRRKEREKLERKAEKAAARAVRKSRKAEGRSELEIELAEPAAEVPPPAPA
;
A
#
# COMPACT_ATOMS: atom_id res chain seq x y z
N MET A 1 -25.74 32.71 11.27
CA MET A 1 -24.56 31.87 11.05
C MET A 1 -23.65 31.95 12.24
N THR A 2 -23.29 30.84 12.85
CA THR A 2 -22.37 30.75 14.00
C THR A 2 -20.93 30.94 13.54
N GLY A 3 -20.00 31.25 14.46
CA GLY A 3 -18.57 31.32 14.12
C GLY A 3 -18.02 30.01 13.55
N LYS A 4 -18.53 28.83 14.00
CA LYS A 4 -18.17 27.52 13.46
C LYS A 4 -18.65 27.33 12.02
N GLU A 5 -19.90 27.68 11.74
CA GLU A 5 -20.45 27.60 10.36
C GLU A 5 -19.72 28.55 9.42
N ARG A 6 -19.32 29.73 9.89
CA ARG A 6 -18.53 30.67 9.11
C ARG A 6 -17.13 30.12 8.79
N ARG A 7 -16.50 29.48 9.78
CA ARG A 7 -15.20 28.85 9.58
C ARG A 7 -15.24 27.75 8.52
N GLU A 8 -16.25 26.89 8.56
CA GLU A 8 -16.42 25.82 7.54
C GLU A 8 -16.70 26.42 6.15
N GLN A 9 -17.57 27.41 6.05
CA GLN A 9 -17.83 28.10 4.78
C GLN A 9 -16.54 28.68 4.15
N LEU A 10 -15.70 29.34 4.98
CA LEU A 10 -14.42 29.88 4.49
C LEU A 10 -13.48 28.78 4.01
N LEU A 11 -13.44 27.64 4.69
CA LEU A 11 -12.64 26.49 4.27
C LEU A 11 -13.12 25.89 2.93
N ASP A 12 -14.42 25.71 2.75
CA ASP A 12 -14.99 25.16 1.51
C ASP A 12 -14.72 26.07 0.30
N ILE A 13 -14.93 27.38 0.49
CA ILE A 13 -14.70 28.37 -0.57
C ILE A 13 -13.23 28.48 -0.94
N SER A 14 -12.34 28.52 0.06
CA SER A 14 -10.91 28.65 -0.17
C SER A 14 -10.34 27.38 -0.80
N ARG A 15 -10.81 26.21 -0.37
CA ARG A 15 -10.46 24.92 -0.96
C ARG A 15 -10.73 24.90 -2.48
N ALA A 16 -11.92 25.29 -2.90
CA ALA A 16 -12.28 25.37 -4.32
C ALA A 16 -11.40 26.36 -5.11
N LEU A 17 -11.04 27.51 -4.48
CA LEU A 17 -10.16 28.49 -5.12
C LEU A 17 -8.72 27.97 -5.22
N PHE A 18 -8.18 27.41 -4.17
CA PHE A 18 -6.82 26.85 -4.15
C PHE A 18 -6.66 25.67 -5.11
N ALA A 19 -7.68 24.83 -5.25
CA ALA A 19 -7.66 23.72 -6.20
C ALA A 19 -7.50 24.19 -7.66
N VAL A 20 -8.18 25.27 -8.02
CA VAL A 20 -8.18 25.81 -9.39
C VAL A 20 -6.94 26.66 -9.66
N ARG A 21 -6.61 27.59 -8.74
CA ARG A 21 -5.61 28.66 -8.96
C ARG A 21 -4.30 28.45 -8.24
N GLY A 22 -4.25 27.50 -7.30
CA GLY A 22 -3.10 27.32 -6.39
C GLY A 22 -3.05 28.41 -5.32
N TYR A 23 -2.05 28.32 -4.45
CA TYR A 23 -1.83 29.27 -3.37
C TYR A 23 -1.54 30.67 -3.91
N ASP A 24 -0.56 30.81 -4.83
CA ASP A 24 -0.12 32.10 -5.36
C ASP A 24 -1.18 32.82 -6.19
N GLY A 25 -1.97 32.06 -6.95
CA GLY A 25 -3.04 32.58 -7.80
C GLY A 25 -4.31 32.98 -7.07
N THR A 26 -4.38 32.82 -5.72
CA THR A 26 -5.55 33.12 -4.89
C THR A 26 -5.23 34.25 -3.93
N SER A 27 -6.11 35.28 -3.81
CA SER A 27 -5.94 36.35 -2.83
C SER A 27 -6.91 36.23 -1.67
N GLY A 28 -6.51 36.80 -0.49
CA GLY A 28 -7.39 36.87 0.67
C GLY A 28 -8.64 37.72 0.45
N GLU A 29 -8.54 38.74 -0.41
CA GLU A 29 -9.64 39.59 -0.85
C GLU A 29 -10.67 38.81 -1.67
N GLU A 30 -10.20 37.95 -2.57
CA GLU A 30 -11.06 37.10 -3.38
C GLU A 30 -11.81 36.08 -2.55
N ILE A 31 -11.13 35.45 -1.58
CA ILE A 31 -11.75 34.50 -0.64
C ILE A 31 -12.85 35.23 0.16
N ALA A 32 -12.54 36.40 0.72
CA ALA A 32 -13.50 37.20 1.51
C ALA A 32 -14.72 37.61 0.67
N ALA A 33 -14.49 38.12 -0.55
CA ALA A 33 -15.54 38.52 -1.46
C ALA A 33 -16.45 37.33 -1.82
N LYS A 34 -15.88 36.17 -2.14
CA LYS A 34 -16.66 34.98 -2.50
C LYS A 34 -17.42 34.38 -1.31
N ALA A 35 -16.91 34.56 -0.10
CA ALA A 35 -17.59 34.17 1.14
C ALA A 35 -18.63 35.17 1.62
N GLY A 36 -18.74 36.37 1.00
CA GLY A 36 -19.63 37.43 1.42
C GLY A 36 -19.26 38.04 2.78
N VAL A 37 -17.95 38.11 3.08
CA VAL A 37 -17.40 38.65 4.32
C VAL A 37 -16.35 39.74 4.06
N SER A 38 -15.97 40.48 5.08
CA SER A 38 -14.82 41.38 5.03
C SER A 38 -13.49 40.63 5.23
N LYS A 39 -12.39 41.17 4.67
CA LYS A 39 -11.05 40.61 4.87
C LYS A 39 -10.65 40.40 6.35
N PRO A 40 -10.97 41.31 7.30
CA PRO A 40 -10.74 41.08 8.71
C PRO A 40 -11.35 39.80 9.27
N VAL A 41 -12.50 39.35 8.79
CA VAL A 41 -13.13 38.09 9.21
C VAL A 41 -12.27 36.90 8.87
N VAL A 42 -11.62 36.90 7.70
CA VAL A 42 -10.68 35.83 7.31
C VAL A 42 -9.46 35.81 8.24
N TYR A 43 -8.95 37.00 8.60
CA TYR A 43 -7.84 37.15 9.53
C TYR A 43 -8.18 36.69 10.93
N GLU A 44 -9.40 37.02 11.44
CA GLU A 44 -9.90 36.59 12.74
C GLU A 44 -9.96 35.07 12.89
N HIS A 45 -10.40 34.37 11.84
CA HIS A 45 -10.56 32.90 11.87
C HIS A 45 -9.29 32.11 11.59
N PHE A 46 -8.36 32.65 10.78
CA PHE A 46 -7.22 31.87 10.23
C PHE A 46 -5.88 32.63 10.25
N GLY A 47 -5.83 33.88 10.68
CA GLY A 47 -4.61 34.68 10.57
C GLY A 47 -4.26 35.13 9.15
N GLY A 48 -5.17 34.93 8.20
CA GLY A 48 -5.00 35.32 6.79
C GLY A 48 -5.01 34.14 5.81
N LYS A 49 -4.59 34.40 4.56
CA LYS A 49 -4.59 33.41 3.48
C LYS A 49 -3.66 32.22 3.79
N GLU A 50 -2.50 32.47 4.37
CA GLU A 50 -1.50 31.45 4.70
C GLU A 50 -2.03 30.44 5.74
N GLY A 51 -2.56 30.93 6.87
CA GLY A 51 -3.14 30.06 7.89
C GLY A 51 -4.38 29.31 7.38
N LEU A 52 -5.18 29.95 6.52
CA LEU A 52 -6.33 29.30 5.89
C LEU A 52 -5.88 28.18 4.95
N TYR A 53 -4.82 28.40 4.15
CA TYR A 53 -4.24 27.38 3.26
C TYR A 53 -3.67 26.22 4.05
N ALA A 54 -2.91 26.48 5.11
CA ALA A 54 -2.35 25.44 5.97
C ALA A 54 -3.45 24.53 6.53
N VAL A 55 -4.56 25.09 7.05
CA VAL A 55 -5.69 24.30 7.55
C VAL A 55 -6.35 23.47 6.44
N VAL A 56 -6.44 23.98 5.22
CA VAL A 56 -6.98 23.23 4.08
C VAL A 56 -6.06 22.05 3.75
N VAL A 57 -4.76 22.28 3.62
CA VAL A 57 -3.77 21.22 3.34
C VAL A 57 -3.78 20.16 4.44
N ASP A 58 -3.74 20.55 5.70
CA ASP A 58 -3.76 19.62 6.85
C ASP A 58 -5.00 18.71 6.81
N ARG A 59 -6.19 19.27 6.54
CA ARG A 59 -7.43 18.47 6.42
C ARG A 59 -7.38 17.45 5.29
N GLU A 60 -6.86 17.82 4.13
CA GLU A 60 -6.73 16.90 3.01
C GLU A 60 -5.69 15.82 3.29
N MET A 61 -4.58 16.17 3.95
CA MET A 61 -3.58 15.19 4.41
C MET A 61 -4.19 14.19 5.40
N GLU A 62 -4.86 14.66 6.44
CA GLU A 62 -5.52 13.81 7.44
C GLU A 62 -6.55 12.87 6.80
N ARG A 63 -7.33 13.38 5.85
CA ARG A 63 -8.35 12.61 5.15
C ARG A 63 -7.72 11.46 4.34
N LEU A 64 -6.75 11.77 3.49
CA LEU A 64 -6.07 10.76 2.66
C LEU A 64 -5.30 9.76 3.52
N LEU A 65 -4.54 10.24 4.52
CA LEU A 65 -3.83 9.37 5.47
C LEU A 65 -4.79 8.43 6.18
N GLY A 66 -5.93 8.95 6.66
CA GLY A 66 -6.95 8.14 7.32
C GLY A 66 -7.56 7.06 6.41
N MET A 67 -7.75 7.33 5.12
CA MET A 67 -8.22 6.34 4.14
C MET A 67 -7.18 5.23 3.93
N VAL A 68 -5.92 5.58 3.72
CA VAL A 68 -4.82 4.62 3.53
C VAL A 68 -4.57 3.80 4.80
N THR A 69 -4.56 4.43 5.98
CA THR A 69 -4.39 3.73 7.27
C THR A 69 -5.48 2.68 7.48
N ARG A 70 -6.73 3.00 7.15
CA ARG A 70 -7.83 2.02 7.21
C ARG A 70 -7.64 0.86 6.25
N ALA A 71 -7.07 1.12 5.07
CA ALA A 71 -6.77 0.09 4.06
C ALA A 71 -5.67 -0.89 4.50
N LEU A 72 -4.75 -0.45 5.37
CA LEU A 72 -3.62 -1.24 5.88
C LEU A 72 -3.94 -2.01 7.18
N ARG A 73 -5.20 -2.12 7.57
CA ARG A 73 -5.63 -2.76 8.84
C ARG A 73 -5.04 -4.15 9.06
N GLU A 74 -4.87 -4.50 10.33
CA GLU A 74 -4.47 -5.85 10.74
C GLU A 74 -5.51 -6.91 10.31
N GLY A 75 -5.06 -8.17 10.22
CA GLY A 75 -5.93 -9.30 9.91
C GLY A 75 -6.21 -9.55 8.42
N MET A 76 -5.85 -8.61 7.54
CA MET A 76 -5.97 -8.80 6.08
C MET A 76 -4.72 -9.46 5.49
N HIS A 77 -4.91 -10.21 4.40
CA HIS A 77 -3.79 -10.73 3.62
C HIS A 77 -2.99 -9.57 2.97
N TYR A 78 -1.66 -9.71 2.85
CA TYR A 78 -0.79 -8.63 2.36
C TYR A 78 -1.15 -8.13 0.95
N ARG A 79 -1.61 -9.02 0.08
CA ARG A 79 -2.11 -8.64 -1.24
C ARG A 79 -3.35 -7.77 -1.14
N ASP A 80 -4.28 -8.11 -0.25
CA ASP A 80 -5.52 -7.36 -0.07
C ASP A 80 -5.24 -5.97 0.51
N LYS A 81 -4.25 -5.85 1.42
CA LYS A 81 -3.79 -4.54 1.93
C LYS A 81 -3.28 -3.65 0.80
N LEU A 82 -2.48 -4.20 -0.12
CA LEU A 82 -1.97 -3.48 -1.27
C LEU A 82 -3.11 -3.03 -2.20
N GLU A 83 -4.08 -3.90 -2.44
CA GLU A 83 -5.27 -3.60 -3.25
C GLU A 83 -6.11 -2.49 -2.62
N GLN A 84 -6.43 -2.62 -1.34
CA GLN A 84 -7.21 -1.63 -0.61
C GLN A 84 -6.48 -0.28 -0.52
N ALA A 85 -5.17 -0.26 -0.33
CA ALA A 85 -4.39 0.98 -0.30
C ALA A 85 -4.37 1.69 -1.67
N ALA A 86 -4.22 0.93 -2.77
CA ALA A 86 -4.28 1.49 -4.12
C ALA A 86 -5.68 2.03 -4.45
N LEU A 87 -6.73 1.27 -4.10
CA LEU A 87 -8.12 1.71 -4.28
C LEU A 87 -8.43 2.95 -3.44
N ALA A 88 -7.98 3.02 -2.18
CA ALA A 88 -8.22 4.16 -1.31
C ALA A 88 -7.66 5.47 -1.88
N LEU A 89 -6.44 5.45 -2.46
CA LEU A 89 -5.89 6.62 -3.13
C LEU A 89 -6.69 7.01 -4.37
N LEU A 90 -7.03 6.05 -5.23
CA LEU A 90 -7.76 6.33 -6.47
C LEU A 90 -9.20 6.77 -6.19
N GLU A 91 -9.83 6.23 -5.16
CA GLU A 91 -11.14 6.66 -4.66
C GLU A 91 -11.09 8.11 -4.16
N TYR A 92 -10.08 8.46 -3.36
CA TYR A 92 -9.89 9.84 -2.92
C TYR A 92 -9.71 10.79 -4.11
N ILE A 93 -8.92 10.42 -5.13
CA ILE A 93 -8.73 11.24 -6.34
C ILE A 93 -10.05 11.41 -7.12
N GLU A 94 -10.90 10.39 -7.15
CA GLU A 94 -12.17 10.41 -7.88
C GLU A 94 -13.23 11.25 -7.15
N GLU A 95 -13.39 11.02 -5.86
CA GLU A 95 -14.39 11.67 -5.02
C GLU A 95 -13.98 13.09 -4.62
N ASP A 96 -12.69 13.32 -4.47
CA ASP A 96 -12.13 14.56 -3.95
C ASP A 96 -10.96 15.11 -4.77
N THR A 97 -11.23 15.29 -6.06
CA THR A 97 -10.27 15.79 -7.04
C THR A 97 -9.59 17.10 -6.62
N ASP A 98 -10.36 18.02 -6.01
CA ASP A 98 -9.84 19.32 -5.60
C ASP A 98 -8.87 19.18 -4.43
N GLY A 99 -9.16 18.32 -3.45
CA GLY A 99 -8.25 18.01 -2.36
C GLY A 99 -6.93 17.45 -2.85
N PHE A 100 -6.98 16.47 -3.75
CA PHE A 100 -5.77 15.87 -4.30
C PHE A 100 -4.94 16.86 -5.13
N ARG A 101 -5.59 17.75 -5.92
CA ARG A 101 -4.90 18.83 -6.64
C ARG A 101 -4.15 19.78 -5.71
N ILE A 102 -4.76 20.14 -4.58
CA ILE A 102 -4.10 20.97 -3.57
C ILE A 102 -2.86 20.27 -3.04
N LEU A 103 -2.99 19.01 -2.61
CA LEU A 103 -1.88 18.23 -2.07
C LEU A 103 -0.71 18.12 -3.06
N VAL A 104 -0.97 17.77 -4.32
CA VAL A 104 0.07 17.62 -5.34
C VAL A 104 0.76 18.94 -5.68
N ARG A 105 0.02 20.06 -5.69
CA ARG A 105 0.57 21.40 -5.98
C ARG A 105 1.39 21.95 -4.83
N ASP A 106 1.07 21.58 -3.59
CA ASP A 106 1.81 22.00 -2.39
C ASP A 106 3.21 21.35 -2.27
N SER A 107 3.60 20.49 -3.21
CA SER A 107 4.92 19.85 -3.25
C SER A 107 6.11 20.83 -3.23
N HIS A 108 5.87 22.13 -3.35
CA HIS A 108 6.85 23.20 -3.31
C HIS A 108 7.05 23.88 -1.95
N GLY A 109 6.35 23.41 -0.89
CA GLY A 109 6.66 23.73 0.50
C GLY A 109 6.48 25.19 0.92
N THR A 110 5.49 25.90 0.37
CA THR A 110 5.20 27.29 0.74
C THR A 110 4.63 27.46 2.15
N SER A 111 4.11 26.41 2.75
CA SER A 111 3.39 26.48 4.04
C SER A 111 4.18 26.02 5.27
N GLY A 112 5.43 25.61 5.16
CA GLY A 112 6.23 25.18 6.32
C GLY A 112 5.72 23.94 7.09
N THR A 113 4.54 23.45 6.76
CA THR A 113 3.87 22.27 7.32
C THR A 113 3.93 21.15 6.29
N GLY A 114 5.08 20.51 6.17
CA GLY A 114 5.35 19.29 5.43
C GLY A 114 4.29 18.85 4.41
N GLY A 115 4.31 19.39 3.19
CA GLY A 115 3.33 19.09 2.14
C GLY A 115 3.23 17.63 1.70
N PHE A 116 2.80 17.38 0.47
CA PHE A 116 2.56 16.04 -0.08
C PHE A 116 3.71 15.03 0.14
N ALA A 117 4.96 15.50 0.11
CA ALA A 117 6.13 14.66 0.40
C ALA A 117 6.15 14.14 1.84
N SER A 118 5.71 14.95 2.82
CA SER A 118 5.60 14.53 4.22
C SER A 118 4.50 13.48 4.40
N LEU A 119 3.36 13.67 3.76
CA LEU A 119 2.27 12.69 3.73
C LEU A 119 2.74 11.35 3.15
N LEU A 120 3.44 11.38 2.02
CA LEU A 120 4.01 10.17 1.41
C LEU A 120 5.02 9.47 2.33
N SER A 121 5.82 10.24 3.06
CA SER A 121 6.78 9.70 4.03
C SER A 121 6.08 9.02 5.20
N GLU A 122 5.00 9.59 5.71
CA GLU A 122 4.20 8.99 6.79
C GLU A 122 3.49 7.70 6.33
N ILE A 123 2.92 7.71 5.13
CA ILE A 123 2.35 6.50 4.52
C ILE A 123 3.45 5.44 4.33
N ALA A 124 4.65 5.83 3.88
CA ALA A 124 5.76 4.90 3.68
C ALA A 124 6.20 4.24 4.99
N GLN A 125 6.20 4.94 6.12
CA GLN A 125 6.49 4.34 7.43
C GLN A 125 5.46 3.27 7.83
N GLN A 126 4.17 3.48 7.55
CA GLN A 126 3.14 2.47 7.80
C GLN A 126 3.32 1.24 6.90
N VAL A 127 3.62 1.47 5.61
CA VAL A 127 3.88 0.39 4.65
C VAL A 127 5.16 -0.38 5.02
N GLU A 128 6.21 0.31 5.49
CA GLU A 128 7.45 -0.29 5.99
C GLU A 128 7.18 -1.26 7.13
N HIS A 129 6.38 -0.85 8.12
CA HIS A 129 6.01 -1.73 9.23
C HIS A 129 5.31 -3.02 8.75
N VAL A 130 4.37 -2.89 7.82
CA VAL A 130 3.66 -4.03 7.22
C VAL A 130 4.62 -4.94 6.43
N LEU A 131 5.53 -4.35 5.65
CA LEU A 131 6.53 -5.10 4.86
C LEU A 131 7.56 -5.78 5.74
N GLY A 132 8.03 -5.15 6.82
CA GLY A 132 8.99 -5.73 7.75
C GLY A 132 8.48 -7.04 8.34
N GLN A 133 7.23 -7.06 8.81
CA GLN A 133 6.59 -8.28 9.31
C GLN A 133 6.52 -9.39 8.25
N GLU A 134 6.20 -9.04 6.99
CA GLU A 134 6.13 -10.03 5.91
C GLU A 134 7.51 -10.52 5.49
N PHE A 135 8.52 -9.66 5.49
CA PHE A 135 9.90 -10.02 5.16
C PHE A 135 10.47 -10.99 6.19
N ASP A 136 10.29 -10.71 7.49
CA ASP A 136 10.66 -11.64 8.57
C ASP A 136 10.01 -13.00 8.38
N ARG A 137 8.70 -13.02 8.11
CA ARG A 137 7.95 -14.26 7.89
C ARG A 137 8.47 -15.08 6.70
N ARG A 138 8.95 -14.41 5.66
CA ARG A 138 9.48 -15.05 4.44
C ARG A 138 10.98 -15.28 4.47
N GLY A 139 11.69 -14.82 5.50
CA GLY A 139 13.14 -14.92 5.62
C GLY A 139 13.90 -14.00 4.68
N TYR A 140 13.32 -12.85 4.31
CA TYR A 140 14.01 -11.76 3.64
C TYR A 140 14.68 -10.83 4.65
N ASP A 141 15.63 -10.00 4.20
CA ASP A 141 16.27 -8.98 5.02
C ASP A 141 15.28 -7.82 5.29
N ASP A 142 14.84 -7.69 6.54
CA ASP A 142 13.93 -6.64 7.01
C ASP A 142 14.49 -5.22 6.79
N LYS A 143 15.82 -5.07 6.80
CA LYS A 143 16.51 -3.79 6.50
C LYS A 143 16.21 -3.25 5.10
N SER A 144 15.71 -4.07 4.21
CA SER A 144 15.29 -3.64 2.88
C SER A 144 13.83 -3.14 2.84
N ALA A 145 13.03 -3.35 3.89
CA ALA A 145 11.62 -2.94 3.95
C ALA A 145 11.41 -1.44 3.70
N PRO A 146 12.20 -0.51 4.27
CA PRO A 146 12.07 0.93 4.01
C PRO A 146 12.17 1.27 2.51
N MET A 147 13.14 0.69 1.82
CA MET A 147 13.35 0.92 0.39
C MET A 147 12.16 0.42 -0.44
N TYR A 148 11.65 -0.78 -0.15
CA TYR A 148 10.48 -1.32 -0.85
C TYR A 148 9.20 -0.54 -0.52
N ALA A 149 9.05 -0.03 0.70
CA ALA A 149 7.96 0.85 1.07
C ALA A 149 7.95 2.12 0.22
N GLN A 150 9.11 2.77 0.07
CA GLN A 150 9.26 3.95 -0.80
C GLN A 150 8.93 3.65 -2.27
N MET A 151 9.38 2.50 -2.79
CA MET A 151 9.06 2.06 -4.16
C MET A 151 7.55 1.90 -4.35
N LEU A 152 6.87 1.22 -3.42
CA LEU A 152 5.43 0.99 -3.50
C LEU A 152 4.63 2.29 -3.40
N VAL A 153 4.93 3.12 -2.41
CA VAL A 153 4.24 4.40 -2.21
C VAL A 153 4.46 5.32 -3.40
N GLY A 154 5.70 5.44 -3.89
CA GLY A 154 6.02 6.23 -5.08
C GLY A 154 5.29 5.73 -6.33
N MET A 155 5.24 4.42 -6.56
CA MET A 155 4.52 3.83 -7.69
C MET A 155 3.03 4.17 -7.64
N VAL A 156 2.37 3.97 -6.49
CA VAL A 156 0.93 4.25 -6.33
C VAL A 156 0.66 5.75 -6.45
N ALA A 157 1.46 6.59 -5.78
CA ALA A 157 1.30 8.04 -5.78
C ALA A 157 1.47 8.66 -7.18
N LEU A 158 2.52 8.28 -7.90
CA LEU A 158 2.79 8.78 -9.26
C LEU A 158 1.74 8.26 -10.26
N THR A 159 1.27 7.02 -10.11
CA THR A 159 0.16 6.49 -10.90
C THR A 159 -1.12 7.28 -10.62
N GLY A 160 -1.39 7.63 -9.36
CA GLY A 160 -2.51 8.48 -8.99
C GLY A 160 -2.43 9.89 -9.59
N GLN A 161 -1.25 10.51 -9.58
CA GLN A 161 -1.03 11.82 -10.21
C GLN A 161 -1.29 11.77 -11.72
N TRP A 162 -0.78 10.75 -12.41
CA TRP A 162 -1.09 10.55 -13.83
C TRP A 162 -2.58 10.33 -14.06
N TRP A 163 -3.22 9.51 -13.24
CA TRP A 163 -4.64 9.19 -13.37
C TRP A 163 -5.55 10.39 -13.06
N LEU A 164 -5.11 11.34 -12.24
CA LEU A 164 -5.82 12.59 -11.98
C LEU A 164 -6.23 13.30 -13.28
N GLU A 165 -5.38 13.28 -14.29
CA GLU A 165 -5.63 13.93 -15.58
C GLU A 165 -6.22 12.96 -16.62
N ALA A 166 -5.74 11.71 -16.65
CA ALA A 166 -6.13 10.72 -17.66
C ALA A 166 -7.57 10.21 -17.49
N ARG A 167 -8.00 9.95 -16.23
CA ARG A 167 -9.33 9.44 -15.84
C ARG A 167 -9.75 8.15 -16.55
N LYS A 168 -8.87 7.54 -17.28
CA LYS A 168 -9.02 6.23 -17.94
C LYS A 168 -7.71 5.47 -17.83
N PRO A 169 -7.77 4.12 -17.67
CA PRO A 169 -8.97 3.30 -17.45
C PRO A 169 -9.68 3.60 -16.12
N ARG A 170 -10.72 2.84 -15.76
CA ARG A 170 -11.43 3.04 -14.49
C ARG A 170 -10.51 2.73 -13.29
N ARG A 171 -10.83 3.29 -12.12
CA ARG A 171 -10.00 3.17 -10.91
C ARG A 171 -9.69 1.71 -10.54
N GLU A 172 -10.67 0.81 -10.67
CA GLU A 172 -10.51 -0.61 -10.34
C GLU A 172 -9.50 -1.29 -11.27
N GLU A 173 -9.50 -0.93 -12.53
CA GLU A 173 -8.57 -1.46 -13.52
C GLU A 173 -7.16 -0.93 -13.29
N VAL A 174 -7.01 0.36 -12.96
CA VAL A 174 -5.71 0.94 -12.58
C VAL A 174 -5.18 0.27 -11.32
N ALA A 175 -6.01 0.12 -10.28
CA ALA A 175 -5.63 -0.58 -9.04
C ALA A 175 -5.20 -2.02 -9.34
N ALA A 176 -5.95 -2.76 -10.16
CA ALA A 176 -5.61 -4.13 -10.53
C ALA A 176 -4.23 -4.23 -11.22
N HIS A 177 -3.88 -3.29 -12.12
CA HIS A 177 -2.57 -3.25 -12.74
C HIS A 177 -1.44 -2.91 -11.77
N VAL A 178 -1.64 -1.95 -10.87
CA VAL A 178 -0.70 -1.61 -9.80
C VAL A 178 -0.44 -2.83 -8.90
N VAL A 179 -1.50 -3.47 -8.44
CA VAL A 179 -1.42 -4.68 -7.59
C VAL A 179 -0.73 -5.82 -8.32
N ASN A 180 -1.08 -6.06 -9.57
CA ASN A 180 -0.46 -7.12 -10.38
C ASN A 180 1.05 -6.91 -10.51
N LEU A 181 1.50 -5.69 -10.80
CA LEU A 181 2.92 -5.37 -10.91
C LEU A 181 3.64 -5.53 -9.56
N ALA A 182 3.11 -4.90 -8.51
CA ALA A 182 3.72 -4.91 -7.19
C ALA A 182 3.74 -6.30 -6.56
N TRP A 183 2.62 -7.00 -6.58
CA TRP A 183 2.51 -8.33 -5.97
C TRP A 183 3.37 -9.38 -6.66
N ASN A 184 3.41 -9.42 -7.98
CA ASN A 184 4.26 -10.37 -8.71
C ASN A 184 5.75 -10.08 -8.49
N GLY A 185 6.14 -8.81 -8.32
CA GLY A 185 7.49 -8.43 -7.89
C GLY A 185 7.79 -8.90 -6.47
N LEU A 186 6.97 -8.48 -5.50
CA LEU A 186 7.17 -8.78 -4.08
C LEU A 186 7.10 -10.27 -3.75
N SER A 187 6.25 -11.04 -4.44
CA SER A 187 6.10 -12.48 -4.19
C SER A 187 7.29 -13.31 -4.64
N ARG A 188 8.16 -12.76 -5.50
CA ARG A 188 9.30 -13.44 -6.12
C ARG A 188 10.60 -12.65 -5.95
N LEU A 189 10.75 -11.92 -4.86
CA LEU A 189 11.99 -11.18 -4.59
C LEU A 189 13.19 -12.13 -4.52
N GLU A 190 14.28 -11.74 -5.16
CA GLU A 190 15.57 -12.39 -4.97
C GLU A 190 16.11 -11.99 -3.59
N PRO A 191 16.49 -12.95 -2.71
CA PRO A 191 16.99 -12.61 -1.37
C PRO A 191 18.24 -11.73 -1.39
N LYS A 192 19.02 -11.79 -2.47
CA LYS A 192 20.23 -10.99 -2.71
C LYS A 192 20.25 -10.52 -4.16
N PRO A 193 19.52 -9.45 -4.49
CA PRO A 193 19.47 -8.95 -5.86
C PRO A 193 20.83 -8.36 -6.28
N HIS A 194 21.27 -8.69 -7.50
CA HIS A 194 22.52 -8.19 -8.07
C HIS A 194 22.32 -7.65 -9.47
N LEU A 195 22.94 -6.54 -9.76
CA LEU A 195 22.96 -5.97 -11.12
C LEU A 195 23.93 -6.72 -12.07
N ASP A 196 24.97 -7.39 -11.52
CA ASP A 196 25.91 -8.19 -12.33
C ASP A 196 25.21 -9.46 -12.86
N PRO A 197 25.07 -9.61 -14.21
CA PRO A 197 24.41 -10.75 -14.83
C PRO A 197 25.08 -12.09 -14.50
N LYS A 198 26.42 -12.12 -14.36
CA LYS A 198 27.18 -13.35 -14.06
C LYS A 198 26.92 -13.81 -12.63
N ARG A 199 26.85 -12.87 -11.69
CA ARG A 199 26.59 -13.13 -10.28
C ARG A 199 25.16 -13.59 -10.07
N ARG A 200 24.18 -12.92 -10.72
CA ARG A 200 22.77 -13.28 -10.70
C ARG A 200 22.54 -14.69 -11.27
N ARG A 201 23.18 -15.03 -12.39
CA ARG A 201 23.09 -16.38 -12.96
C ARG A 201 23.62 -17.45 -12.01
N LYS A 202 24.80 -17.23 -11.41
CA LYS A 202 25.37 -18.17 -10.43
C LYS A 202 24.50 -18.39 -9.21
N GLU A 203 23.88 -17.34 -8.71
CA GLU A 203 23.01 -17.43 -7.52
C GLU A 203 21.70 -18.15 -7.84
N ARG A 204 21.12 -17.89 -9.01
CA ARG A 204 19.95 -18.60 -9.51
C ARG A 204 20.23 -20.12 -9.71
N GLU A 205 21.33 -20.48 -10.33
CA GLU A 205 21.77 -21.87 -10.48
C GLU A 205 21.96 -22.56 -9.11
N LYS A 206 22.49 -21.85 -8.13
CA LYS A 206 22.65 -22.35 -6.75
C LYS A 206 21.32 -22.59 -6.05
N LEU A 207 20.35 -21.70 -6.23
CA LEU A 207 19.00 -21.83 -5.68
C LEU A 207 18.24 -23.00 -6.34
N GLU A 208 18.31 -23.13 -7.66
CA GLU A 208 17.73 -24.24 -8.43
C GLU A 208 18.27 -25.59 -7.94
N ARG A 209 19.60 -25.73 -7.80
CA ARG A 209 20.22 -26.94 -7.26
C ARG A 209 19.80 -27.25 -5.80
N LYS A 210 19.59 -26.21 -4.99
CA LYS A 210 19.05 -26.41 -3.63
C LYS A 210 17.62 -26.91 -3.65
N ALA A 211 16.79 -26.35 -4.51
CA ALA A 211 15.39 -26.74 -4.68
C ALA A 211 15.28 -28.19 -5.18
N GLU A 212 16.07 -28.58 -6.20
CA GLU A 212 16.12 -29.95 -6.70
C GLU A 212 16.54 -30.95 -5.61
N LYS A 213 17.57 -30.62 -4.84
CA LYS A 213 18.02 -31.48 -3.71
C LYS A 213 16.94 -31.60 -2.62
N ALA A 214 16.21 -30.52 -2.34
CA ALA A 214 15.10 -30.54 -1.38
C ALA A 214 13.94 -31.38 -1.89
N ALA A 215 13.56 -31.25 -3.16
CA ALA A 215 12.53 -32.05 -3.81
C ALA A 215 12.89 -33.55 -3.82
N ALA A 216 14.12 -33.88 -4.19
CA ALA A 216 14.61 -35.26 -4.19
C ALA A 216 14.59 -35.89 -2.77
N ARG A 217 14.92 -35.09 -1.72
CA ARG A 217 14.83 -35.54 -0.32
C ARG A 217 13.36 -35.76 0.10
N ALA A 218 12.45 -34.89 -0.31
CA ALA A 218 11.03 -35.03 -0.01
C ALA A 218 10.44 -36.31 -0.64
N VAL A 219 10.71 -36.57 -1.93
CA VAL A 219 10.28 -37.79 -2.63
C VAL A 219 10.85 -39.04 -1.95
N ARG A 220 12.15 -39.03 -1.56
CA ARG A 220 12.76 -40.16 -0.85
C ARG A 220 12.10 -40.41 0.52
N LYS A 221 11.71 -39.32 1.22
CA LYS A 221 11.03 -39.42 2.53
C LYS A 221 9.61 -39.99 2.38
N SER A 222 8.89 -39.59 1.32
CA SER A 222 7.55 -40.10 0.98
C SER A 222 7.60 -41.61 0.68
N ARG A 223 8.48 -42.04 -0.23
CA ARG A 223 8.65 -43.48 -0.58
C ARG A 223 9.03 -44.32 0.64
N LYS A 224 9.88 -43.78 1.55
CA LYS A 224 10.22 -44.51 2.77
C LYS A 224 9.05 -44.61 3.76
N ALA A 225 8.15 -43.64 3.78
CA ALA A 225 6.93 -43.66 4.61
C ALA A 225 5.92 -44.66 4.02
N GLU A 226 5.72 -44.68 2.70
CA GLU A 226 4.84 -45.61 1.99
C GLU A 226 5.28 -47.08 2.18
N GLY A 227 6.58 -47.37 1.97
CA GLY A 227 7.11 -48.73 2.17
C GLY A 227 7.09 -49.20 3.64
N ARG A 228 7.02 -48.27 4.61
CA ARG A 228 6.85 -48.63 6.03
C ARG A 228 5.39 -48.94 6.34
N SER A 229 4.45 -48.24 5.70
CA SER A 229 3.03 -48.49 5.84
C SER A 229 2.62 -49.82 5.20
N GLU A 230 3.20 -50.18 4.06
CA GLU A 230 2.97 -51.48 3.37
C GLU A 230 3.47 -52.67 4.24
N LEU A 231 4.65 -52.52 4.87
CA LEU A 231 5.20 -53.54 5.78
C LEU A 231 4.36 -53.68 7.05
N GLU A 232 3.79 -52.61 7.59
CA GLU A 232 2.90 -52.64 8.75
C GLU A 232 1.55 -53.30 8.43
N ILE A 233 1.05 -53.16 7.20
CA ILE A 233 -0.15 -53.83 6.72
C ILE A 233 0.10 -55.32 6.50
N GLU A 234 1.22 -55.70 5.91
CA GLU A 234 1.58 -57.11 5.67
C GLU A 234 1.83 -57.91 6.97
N LEU A 235 2.32 -57.23 8.03
CA LEU A 235 2.48 -57.83 9.34
C LEU A 235 1.19 -57.89 10.18
N ALA A 236 0.14 -57.19 9.74
CA ALA A 236 -1.18 -57.20 10.41
C ALA A 236 -2.20 -58.20 9.80
N GLU A 237 -1.86 -58.89 8.72
CA GLU A 237 -2.71 -59.97 8.25
C GLU A 237 -2.70 -61.16 9.21
N PRO A 238 -3.85 -61.62 9.77
CA PRO A 238 -3.89 -62.75 10.67
C PRO A 238 -3.56 -64.03 9.93
N ALA A 239 -2.65 -64.85 10.52
CA ALA A 239 -2.29 -66.17 10.04
C ALA A 239 -3.56 -66.98 9.73
N ALA A 240 -3.65 -67.49 8.52
CA ALA A 240 -4.79 -68.31 8.05
C ALA A 240 -5.09 -69.43 9.05
N GLU A 241 -6.31 -69.48 9.57
CA GLU A 241 -6.80 -70.52 10.42
C GLU A 241 -6.65 -71.89 9.74
N VAL A 242 -5.83 -72.74 10.37
CA VAL A 242 -5.70 -74.16 9.96
C VAL A 242 -7.03 -74.87 10.30
N PRO A 243 -7.72 -75.48 9.36
CA PRO A 243 -8.97 -76.20 9.65
C PRO A 243 -8.74 -77.41 10.55
N PRO A 244 -9.65 -77.71 11.51
CA PRO A 244 -9.51 -78.84 12.42
C PRO A 244 -9.57 -80.18 11.67
N PRO A 245 -8.86 -81.21 12.14
CA PRO A 245 -8.91 -82.52 11.53
C PRO A 245 -10.29 -83.15 11.70
N ALA A 246 -10.72 -83.90 10.65
CA ALA A 246 -12.00 -84.61 10.63
C ALA A 246 -12.05 -85.76 11.65
N PRO A 247 -13.24 -85.98 12.28
CA PRO A 247 -13.36 -87.09 13.21
C PRO A 247 -13.38 -88.45 12.52
N ALA A 248 -12.76 -89.44 13.18
CA ALA A 248 -12.70 -90.87 12.80
C ALA A 248 -14.04 -91.61 12.97
#